data_996db8433e0f76673eb667d240502308
#
_entry.id   996db8433e0f76673eb667d240502308
#
_cell.length_a   1.000
_cell.length_b   1.000
_cell.length_c   1.000
_cell.angle_alpha   90.00
_cell.angle_beta   90.00
_cell.angle_gamma   90.00
#
_symmetry.space_group_name_H-M   'P 1'
#
loop_
_entity.id
_entity.type
_entity.pdbx_description
1 polymer ?
#
loop_
_entity_poly.entity_id
_entity_poly.type
_entity_poly.pdbx_seq_one_letter_code
_entity_poly.pdbx_strand_id
1 'polypeptide(L)'
;MTARSSEQDLTDFLAGVPTAQRPIVAALRRLIRQTVPETTETVLWDSLSWHRASFGGRIKGAVCLITPKADCVHLAFIHGAALADPQHLLCGARKAKRFVAIRDVAEVEREGLKGLIQAAAQYDPRKAG
;
A
#
# COMPACT_ATOMS: atom_id res chain seq x y z
N MET A 1 -17.79 15.55 -5.56
CA MET A 1 -16.35 15.24 -5.65
C MET A 1 -16.16 13.76 -5.81
N THR A 2 -15.41 13.36 -6.78
CA THR A 2 -15.22 11.95 -7.03
C THR A 2 -14.30 11.33 -5.99
N ALA A 3 -14.44 10.03 -5.77
CA ALA A 3 -13.56 9.28 -4.88
C ALA A 3 -12.28 8.83 -5.59
N ARG A 4 -12.16 9.10 -6.90
CA ARG A 4 -11.00 8.69 -7.68
C ARG A 4 -10.07 9.84 -7.93
N SER A 5 -8.76 9.54 -7.95
CA SER A 5 -7.77 10.51 -8.35
C SER A 5 -7.78 10.64 -9.86
N SER A 6 -7.59 11.86 -10.34
CA SER A 6 -7.38 12.13 -11.76
C SER A 6 -5.95 11.72 -12.14
N GLU A 7 -5.69 11.68 -13.45
CA GLU A 7 -4.32 11.48 -13.94
C GLU A 7 -3.41 12.60 -13.45
N GLN A 8 -3.95 13.81 -13.33
CA GLN A 8 -3.17 14.95 -12.86
C GLN A 8 -2.75 14.76 -11.40
N ASP A 9 -3.67 14.28 -10.55
CA ASP A 9 -3.35 14.02 -9.15
C ASP A 9 -2.22 13.00 -9.04
N LEU A 10 -2.27 11.95 -9.83
CA LEU A 10 -1.24 10.92 -9.83
C LEU A 10 0.09 11.47 -10.33
N THR A 11 0.07 12.24 -11.40
CA THR A 11 1.27 12.87 -11.95
C THR A 11 1.92 13.79 -10.92
N ASP A 12 1.10 14.60 -10.25
CA ASP A 12 1.59 15.53 -9.22
C ASP A 12 2.18 14.77 -8.04
N PHE A 13 1.52 13.71 -7.62
CA PHE A 13 2.04 12.88 -6.53
C PHE A 13 3.41 12.31 -6.89
N LEU A 14 3.52 11.70 -8.06
CA LEU A 14 4.77 11.07 -8.49
C LEU A 14 5.90 12.08 -8.67
N ALA A 15 5.57 13.27 -9.13
CA ALA A 15 6.56 14.34 -9.28
C ALA A 15 7.14 14.77 -7.93
N GLY A 16 6.36 14.64 -6.85
CA GLY A 16 6.81 15.00 -5.52
C GLY A 16 7.61 13.91 -4.81
N VAL A 17 7.70 12.72 -5.38
CA VAL A 17 8.48 11.64 -4.76
C VAL A 17 9.97 11.96 -4.85
N PRO A 18 10.73 11.87 -3.74
CA PRO A 18 12.17 12.09 -3.80
C PRO A 18 12.82 11.19 -4.85
N THR A 19 13.77 11.75 -5.59
CA THR A 19 14.39 11.06 -6.72
C THR A 19 14.91 9.68 -6.35
N ALA A 20 15.56 9.55 -5.20
CA ALA A 20 16.15 8.29 -4.75
C ALA A 20 15.08 7.22 -4.50
N GLN A 21 13.85 7.63 -4.25
CA GLN A 21 12.76 6.70 -3.92
C GLN A 21 11.87 6.36 -5.10
N ARG A 22 12.03 7.04 -6.21
CA ARG A 22 11.19 6.80 -7.40
C ARG A 22 11.25 5.37 -7.90
N PRO A 23 12.44 4.73 -7.98
CA PRO A 23 12.48 3.32 -8.40
C PRO A 23 11.71 2.39 -7.44
N ILE A 24 11.78 2.69 -6.15
CA ILE A 24 11.06 1.89 -5.14
C ILE A 24 9.55 2.01 -5.35
N VAL A 25 9.07 3.23 -5.49
CA VAL A 25 7.64 3.48 -5.71
C VAL A 25 7.18 2.80 -7.00
N ALA A 26 7.95 2.91 -8.07
CA ALA A 26 7.61 2.29 -9.36
C ALA A 26 7.53 0.77 -9.24
N ALA A 27 8.49 0.16 -8.55
CA ALA A 27 8.52 -1.29 -8.37
C ALA A 27 7.35 -1.77 -7.50
N LEU A 28 7.03 -1.04 -6.45
CA LEU A 28 5.88 -1.37 -5.60
C LEU A 28 4.56 -1.27 -6.37
N ARG A 29 4.40 -0.22 -7.15
CA ARG A 29 3.19 -0.06 -7.97
C ARG A 29 3.02 -1.24 -8.93
N ARG A 30 4.12 -1.67 -9.54
CA ARG A 30 4.09 -2.82 -10.44
C ARG A 30 3.70 -4.10 -9.71
N LEU A 31 4.31 -4.33 -8.56
CA LEU A 31 4.01 -5.51 -7.75
C LEU A 31 2.54 -5.55 -7.34
N ILE A 32 2.02 -4.42 -6.87
CA ILE A 32 0.63 -4.34 -6.43
C ILE A 32 -0.33 -4.59 -7.60
N ARG A 33 -0.08 -3.97 -8.75
CA ARG A 33 -0.92 -4.18 -9.93
C ARG A 33 -0.93 -5.62 -10.39
N GLN A 34 0.21 -6.28 -10.31
CA GLN A 34 0.31 -7.68 -10.72
C GLN A 34 -0.36 -8.61 -9.72
N THR A 35 -0.30 -8.26 -8.45
CA THR A 35 -0.82 -9.11 -7.39
C THR A 35 -2.32 -8.94 -7.18
N VAL A 36 -2.81 -7.70 -7.26
CA VAL A 36 -4.22 -7.38 -6.99
C VAL A 36 -4.78 -6.44 -8.07
N PRO A 37 -4.88 -6.93 -9.31
CA PRO A 37 -5.29 -6.07 -10.45
C PRO A 37 -6.71 -5.53 -10.34
N GLU A 38 -7.53 -6.11 -9.47
CA GLU A 38 -8.92 -5.67 -9.28
C GLU A 38 -9.06 -4.43 -8.40
N THR A 39 -7.96 -3.95 -7.81
CA THR A 39 -8.02 -2.78 -6.94
C THR A 39 -7.97 -1.48 -7.73
N THR A 40 -8.48 -0.40 -7.10
CA THR A 40 -8.44 0.94 -7.65
C THR A 40 -7.35 1.74 -6.97
N GLU A 41 -6.49 2.37 -7.78
CA GLU A 41 -5.40 3.22 -7.31
C GLU A 41 -5.89 4.66 -7.19
N THR A 42 -5.70 5.28 -6.02
CA THR A 42 -6.05 6.68 -5.80
C THR A 42 -4.98 7.38 -5.00
N VAL A 43 -4.89 8.70 -5.14
CA VAL A 43 -4.09 9.51 -4.24
C VAL A 43 -4.92 9.79 -3.00
N LEU A 44 -4.38 9.49 -1.83
CA LEU A 44 -5.08 9.67 -0.56
C LEU A 44 -4.10 10.31 0.42
N TRP A 45 -4.35 11.58 0.75
CA TRP A 45 -3.44 12.37 1.59
C TRP A 45 -2.04 12.41 0.97
N ASP A 46 -1.03 11.95 1.66
CA ASP A 46 0.36 11.92 1.19
C ASP A 46 0.76 10.55 0.61
N SER A 47 -0.21 9.76 0.20
CA SER A 47 0.02 8.36 -0.17
C SER A 47 -0.67 8.00 -1.46
N LEU A 48 -0.20 6.92 -2.09
CA LEU A 48 -0.99 6.18 -3.08
C LEU A 48 -1.70 5.06 -2.35
N SER A 49 -2.98 4.87 -2.64
CA SER A 49 -3.79 3.87 -1.98
C SER A 49 -4.43 2.95 -3.01
N TRP A 50 -4.46 1.65 -2.69
CA TRP A 50 -5.20 0.66 -3.48
C TRP A 50 -6.31 0.10 -2.62
N HIS A 51 -7.52 0.13 -3.16
CA HIS A 51 -8.68 -0.29 -2.39
C HIS A 51 -9.69 -1.05 -3.24
N ARG A 52 -10.59 -1.75 -2.57
CA ARG A 52 -11.69 -2.48 -3.17
C ARG A 52 -12.98 -1.85 -2.69
N ALA A 53 -13.73 -1.25 -3.62
CA ALA A 53 -14.95 -0.52 -3.30
C ALA A 53 -15.97 -1.40 -2.58
N SER A 54 -16.03 -2.68 -2.96
CA SER A 54 -16.97 -3.63 -2.36
C SER A 54 -16.72 -3.91 -0.89
N PHE A 55 -15.55 -3.54 -0.36
CA PHE A 55 -15.17 -3.82 1.02
C PHE A 55 -15.23 -2.57 1.90
N GLY A 56 -15.90 -1.52 1.49
CA GLY A 56 -16.08 -0.35 2.33
C GLY A 56 -15.35 0.90 1.88
N GLY A 57 -14.83 0.92 0.65
CA GLY A 57 -14.24 2.10 0.06
C GLY A 57 -12.77 2.32 0.42
N ARG A 58 -12.36 3.59 0.44
CA ARG A 58 -10.94 3.97 0.42
C ARG A 58 -10.20 3.68 1.73
N ILE A 59 -10.91 3.61 2.84
CA ILE A 59 -10.28 3.32 4.13
C ILE A 59 -10.51 1.87 4.53
N LYS A 60 -11.77 1.49 4.75
CA LYS A 60 -12.07 0.11 5.18
C LYS A 60 -11.72 -0.92 4.11
N GLY A 61 -11.90 -0.56 2.85
CA GLY A 61 -11.57 -1.43 1.73
C GLY A 61 -10.13 -1.33 1.27
N ALA A 62 -9.29 -0.57 1.96
CA ALA A 62 -7.91 -0.38 1.56
C ALA A 62 -7.13 -1.69 1.67
N VAL A 63 -6.43 -2.02 0.59
CA VAL A 63 -5.51 -3.16 0.57
C VAL A 63 -4.17 -2.72 1.10
N CYS A 64 -3.59 -1.69 0.49
CA CYS A 64 -2.30 -1.16 0.92
C CYS A 64 -2.11 0.26 0.45
N LEU A 65 -1.11 0.93 1.01
CA LEU A 65 -0.75 2.29 0.68
C LEU A 65 0.76 2.38 0.49
N ILE A 66 1.18 3.25 -0.43
CA ILE A 66 2.59 3.62 -0.57
C ILE A 66 2.74 5.04 -0.05
N THR A 67 3.57 5.22 0.97
CA THR A 67 3.83 6.53 1.56
C THR A 67 5.32 6.82 1.50
N PRO A 68 5.77 7.73 0.63
CA PRO A 68 7.18 8.14 0.62
C PRO A 68 7.52 8.90 1.90
N LYS A 69 8.66 8.55 2.49
CA LYS A 69 9.20 9.24 3.66
C LYS A 69 10.54 9.86 3.29
N ALA A 70 11.19 10.52 4.24
CA ALA A 70 12.45 11.22 3.95
C ALA A 70 13.55 10.26 3.48
N ASP A 71 13.66 9.09 4.08
CA ASP A 71 14.76 8.15 3.80
C ASP A 71 14.30 6.75 3.40
N CYS A 72 13.01 6.55 3.22
CA CYS A 72 12.48 5.23 2.85
C CYS A 72 11.08 5.39 2.28
N VAL A 73 10.52 4.29 1.83
CA VAL A 73 9.14 4.22 1.37
C VAL A 73 8.40 3.23 2.27
N HIS A 74 7.27 3.65 2.83
CA HIS A 74 6.43 2.73 3.59
C HIS A 74 5.43 2.06 2.68
N LEU A 75 5.40 0.74 2.70
CA LEU A 75 4.26 -0.01 2.19
C LEU A 75 3.39 -0.32 3.40
N ALA A 76 2.25 0.33 3.49
CA ALA A 76 1.42 0.29 4.69
C ALA A 76 0.12 -0.49 4.45
N PHE A 77 -0.38 -1.07 5.53
CA PHE A 77 -1.63 -1.84 5.52
C PHE A 77 -2.52 -1.32 6.65
N ILE A 78 -3.67 -0.77 6.29
CA ILE A 78 -4.61 -0.19 7.28
C ILE A 78 -5.02 -1.25 8.32
N HIS A 79 -5.21 -2.49 7.86
CA HIS A 79 -5.61 -3.61 8.74
C HIS A 79 -4.42 -4.52 9.04
N GLY A 80 -3.20 -3.98 9.03
CA GLY A 80 -1.98 -4.78 9.14
C GLY A 80 -1.90 -5.65 10.37
N ALA A 81 -2.43 -5.18 11.50
CA ALA A 81 -2.39 -5.96 12.74
C ALA A 81 -3.16 -7.28 12.65
N ALA A 82 -4.11 -7.38 11.72
CA ALA A 82 -4.92 -8.57 11.53
C ALA A 82 -4.31 -9.56 10.53
N LEU A 83 -3.22 -9.18 9.86
CA LEU A 83 -2.62 -10.01 8.82
C LEU A 83 -1.61 -10.99 9.41
N ALA A 84 -1.57 -12.20 8.84
CA ALA A 84 -0.48 -13.12 9.15
C ALA A 84 0.82 -12.54 8.60
N ASP A 85 1.87 -12.60 9.38
CA ASP A 85 3.18 -12.05 9.03
C ASP A 85 4.25 -13.06 9.38
N PRO A 86 4.30 -14.19 8.64
CA PRO A 86 5.21 -15.29 9.01
C PRO A 86 6.69 -14.92 8.92
N GLN A 87 7.03 -13.88 8.15
CA GLN A 87 8.41 -13.46 8.00
C GLN A 87 8.75 -12.23 8.84
N HIS A 88 7.81 -11.78 9.67
CA HIS A 88 8.01 -10.66 10.57
C HIS A 88 8.46 -9.38 9.85
N LEU A 89 7.80 -9.07 8.74
CA LEU A 89 8.12 -7.88 7.96
C LEU A 89 7.41 -6.63 8.45
N LEU A 90 6.28 -6.79 9.11
CA LEU A 90 5.44 -5.66 9.51
C LEU A 90 5.98 -4.96 10.76
N CYS A 91 5.97 -3.64 10.70
CA CYS A 91 6.40 -2.76 11.78
C CYS A 91 5.26 -1.85 12.19
N GLY A 92 5.39 -1.24 13.35
CA GLY A 92 4.45 -0.23 13.80
C GLY A 92 3.85 -0.56 15.15
N ALA A 93 3.37 0.49 15.83
CA ALA A 93 2.81 0.38 17.17
C ALA A 93 1.35 0.83 17.22
N ARG A 94 0.75 1.19 16.10
CA ARG A 94 -0.64 1.60 16.08
C ARG A 94 -1.56 0.41 16.30
N LYS A 95 -2.81 0.68 16.68
CA LYS A 95 -3.76 -0.38 17.00
C LYS A 95 -4.02 -1.31 15.81
N ALA A 96 -4.15 -0.77 14.62
CA ALA A 96 -4.50 -1.56 13.43
C ALA A 96 -3.45 -1.47 12.33
N LYS A 97 -2.98 -0.27 12.03
CA LYS A 97 -2.09 -0.04 10.88
C LYS A 97 -0.69 -0.57 11.12
N ARG A 98 -0.14 -1.23 10.11
CA ARG A 98 1.25 -1.69 10.11
C ARG A 98 1.89 -1.34 8.78
N PHE A 99 3.22 -1.39 8.71
CA PHE A 99 3.95 -1.05 7.49
C PHE A 99 5.24 -1.83 7.36
N VAL A 100 5.74 -1.89 6.12
CA VAL A 100 7.09 -2.38 5.82
C VAL A 100 7.87 -1.17 5.32
N ALA A 101 9.02 -0.88 5.94
CA ALA A 101 9.89 0.21 5.49
C ALA A 101 10.84 -0.33 4.43
N ILE A 102 10.82 0.29 3.25
CA ILE A 102 11.62 -0.15 2.12
C ILE A 102 12.63 0.94 1.76
N ARG A 103 13.91 0.61 1.83
CA ARG A 103 15.00 1.54 1.60
C ARG A 103 15.74 1.30 0.31
N ASP A 104 15.55 0.15 -0.32
CA ASP A 104 16.24 -0.23 -1.53
C ASP A 104 15.26 -0.96 -2.44
N VAL A 105 15.40 -0.74 -3.75
CA VAL A 105 14.49 -1.35 -4.72
C VAL A 105 14.55 -2.89 -4.68
N ALA A 106 15.70 -3.45 -4.34
CA ALA A 106 15.84 -4.90 -4.22
C ALA A 106 14.94 -5.48 -3.13
N GLU A 107 14.59 -4.70 -2.12
CA GLU A 107 13.71 -5.16 -1.04
C GLU A 107 12.28 -5.40 -1.51
N VAL A 108 11.89 -4.82 -2.64
CA VAL A 108 10.55 -5.03 -3.21
C VAL A 108 10.35 -6.48 -3.63
N GLU A 109 11.45 -7.16 -3.97
CA GLU A 109 11.39 -8.57 -4.36
C GLU A 109 11.50 -9.52 -3.18
N ARG A 110 11.53 -8.98 -1.97
CA ARG A 110 11.61 -9.78 -0.76
C ARG A 110 10.45 -10.76 -0.70
N GLU A 111 10.79 -12.01 -0.42
CA GLU A 111 9.78 -13.04 -0.21
C GLU A 111 8.88 -12.64 0.95
N GLY A 112 7.63 -12.87 0.82
CA GLY A 112 6.66 -12.50 1.83
C GLY A 112 5.96 -11.17 1.56
N LEU A 113 6.58 -10.25 0.82
CA LEU A 113 5.94 -8.97 0.53
C LEU A 113 4.69 -9.17 -0.33
N LYS A 114 4.80 -9.96 -1.38
CA LYS A 114 3.67 -10.32 -2.21
C LYS A 114 2.59 -11.02 -1.39
N GLY A 115 3.00 -11.90 -0.48
CA GLY A 115 2.07 -12.62 0.39
C GLY A 115 1.29 -11.70 1.30
N LEU A 116 1.94 -10.65 1.83
CA LEU A 116 1.24 -9.65 2.63
C LEU A 116 0.19 -8.90 1.82
N ILE A 117 0.53 -8.54 0.59
CA ILE A 117 -0.42 -7.85 -0.30
C ILE A 117 -1.60 -8.76 -0.60
N GLN A 118 -1.34 -10.03 -0.87
CA GLN A 118 -2.41 -11.00 -1.11
C GLN A 118 -3.30 -11.19 0.11
N ALA A 119 -2.70 -11.30 1.29
CA ALA A 119 -3.45 -11.45 2.53
C ALA A 119 -4.32 -10.23 2.80
N ALA A 120 -3.77 -9.03 2.55
CA ALA A 120 -4.51 -7.79 2.72
C ALA A 120 -5.69 -7.71 1.75
N ALA A 121 -5.52 -8.19 0.53
CA ALA A 121 -6.59 -8.17 -0.47
C ALA A 121 -7.72 -9.15 -0.11
N GLN A 122 -7.41 -10.19 0.63
CA GLN A 122 -8.40 -11.19 1.05
C GLN A 122 -9.07 -10.84 2.37
N TYR A 123 -8.48 -9.92 3.13
CA TYR A 123 -9.04 -9.54 4.43
C TYR A 123 -10.33 -8.75 4.23
N ASP A 124 -11.39 -9.18 4.89
CA ASP A 124 -12.68 -8.50 4.83
C ASP A 124 -12.98 -7.86 6.19
N PRO A 125 -12.85 -6.53 6.32
CA PRO A 125 -13.08 -5.86 7.59
C PRO A 125 -14.51 -5.98 8.09
N ARG A 126 -15.46 -6.30 7.22
CA ARG A 126 -16.85 -6.47 7.62
C ARG A 126 -17.06 -7.76 8.38
N LYS A 127 -16.15 -8.71 8.27
CA LYS A 127 -16.22 -10.02 8.95
C LYS A 127 -15.35 -10.07 10.19
N ALA A 128 -14.57 -9.03 10.44
CA ALA A 128 -13.70 -8.97 11.60
C ALA A 128 -14.52 -8.44 12.77
N GLY A 129 -15.13 -9.28 13.41
CA GLY A 129 -16.05 -8.97 14.42
C GLY A 129 -15.72 -8.12 15.55
#